data_0e86f7ffda8cd1173cb302198895ca8e
#
_entry.id   0e86f7ffda8cd1173cb302198895ca8e
#
_cell.length_a   1.000
_cell.length_b   1.000
_cell.length_c   1.000
_cell.angle_alpha   90.00
_cell.angle_beta   90.00
_cell.angle_gamma   90.00
#
_symmetry.space_group_name_H-M   'P 1'
#
loop_
_entity.id
_entity.type
_entity.pdbx_description
1 polymer ?
#
loop_
_entity_poly.entity_id
_entity_poly.type
_entity_poly.pdbx_seq_one_letter_code
_entity_poly.pdbx_strand_id
1 'polypeptide(L)'
;AAVVGHSQGEIAAAVVAGALSLEDGAQVVALRSRAILALAGQGGMASVRLPVDEVRGWSALVDGRVEVAAVNGPSSVVVAGSPEGLDEVIAEAEARGARARRIEVDYASHTAHVERLHGELRTLLHEVTPTESRTPFFSTVTADRFDTTGLDAEYWYRNLRSTVRLDDTVAGLVEAGHRVFVEISPHPVLTAPLTETVERTDAEPLVVGTLRRGDGGLARMFASLAELAVGGVHVDWTAAYADHAPTPSEPPVELPTYAFQRRRHWPRTLPSGPVADPAHAEFWQAVEEQDATALAATLDLPADEPALRTVLPALSSWRRDRRERRTVDAWRYAVDWRPMDAGTTPEVLPGTWLIALPEAWRDDPALVAAAEAVRECAEHAVMLTVTTDDDVDSVAARVREIGPTGAVTLTGTDSTPHPDGPVVPTGLATTLTLFQALVATGTPVPLWCLTRGAVGTAGDAGPTDP
;
A
#
# COMPACT_ATOMS: atom_id res chain seq x y z
N ALA A 1 -24.74 3.17 8.94
CA ALA A 1 -23.64 4.13 8.86
C ALA A 1 -23.54 4.93 10.14
N ALA A 2 -22.34 5.43 10.46
CA ALA A 2 -22.07 6.32 11.58
C ALA A 2 -21.04 7.37 11.14
N VAL A 3 -20.92 8.46 11.88
CA VAL A 3 -19.86 9.45 11.70
C VAL A 3 -19.00 9.55 12.96
N VAL A 4 -17.71 9.79 12.76
CA VAL A 4 -16.74 10.10 13.81
C VAL A 4 -15.80 11.16 13.26
N GLY A 5 -15.32 12.05 14.10
CA GLY A 5 -14.38 13.10 13.71
C GLY A 5 -13.10 13.03 14.57
N HIS A 6 -11.98 13.40 13.99
CA HIS A 6 -10.73 13.58 14.73
C HIS A 6 -10.58 15.06 15.10
N SER A 7 -10.59 15.38 16.40
CA SER A 7 -10.44 16.76 16.88
C SER A 7 -11.47 17.71 16.22
N GLN A 8 -11.01 18.74 15.51
CA GLN A 8 -11.91 19.64 14.77
C GLN A 8 -12.74 18.95 13.68
N GLY A 9 -12.36 17.77 13.24
CA GLY A 9 -13.15 16.95 12.32
C GLY A 9 -14.51 16.54 12.88
N GLU A 10 -14.71 16.55 14.18
CA GLU A 10 -16.02 16.34 14.80
C GLU A 10 -17.03 17.44 14.44
N ILE A 11 -16.57 18.64 14.17
CA ILE A 11 -17.46 19.74 13.73
C ILE A 11 -18.06 19.41 12.36
N ALA A 12 -17.24 18.97 11.41
CA ALA A 12 -17.72 18.52 10.11
C ALA A 12 -18.61 17.26 10.25
N ALA A 13 -18.22 16.31 11.10
CA ALA A 13 -19.03 15.12 11.38
C ALA A 13 -20.42 15.48 11.95
N ALA A 14 -20.47 16.46 12.84
CA ALA A 14 -21.74 16.95 13.42
C ALA A 14 -22.66 17.59 12.36
N VAL A 15 -22.10 18.39 11.45
CA VAL A 15 -22.85 18.97 10.34
C VAL A 15 -23.38 17.88 9.40
N VAL A 16 -22.52 16.92 9.00
CA VAL A 16 -22.92 15.80 8.13
C VAL A 16 -23.97 14.91 8.77
N ALA A 17 -23.87 14.69 10.10
CA ALA A 17 -24.87 13.95 10.86
C ALA A 17 -26.23 14.67 10.96
N GLY A 18 -26.25 15.97 10.68
CA GLY A 18 -27.43 16.85 10.84
C GLY A 18 -27.63 17.32 12.27
N ALA A 19 -26.62 17.24 13.11
CA ALA A 19 -26.62 17.74 14.48
C ALA A 19 -26.36 19.23 14.59
N LEU A 20 -25.61 19.79 13.65
CA LEU A 20 -25.38 21.23 13.50
C LEU A 20 -25.84 21.70 12.12
N SER A 21 -26.30 22.93 12.04
CA SER A 21 -26.46 23.62 10.77
C SER A 21 -25.06 23.89 10.15
N LEU A 22 -25.01 24.17 8.85
CA LEU A 22 -23.76 24.56 8.20
C LEU A 22 -23.21 25.88 8.79
N GLU A 23 -24.11 26.78 9.13
CA GLU A 23 -23.83 28.08 9.75
C GLU A 23 -23.20 27.90 11.14
N ASP A 24 -23.83 27.08 12.00
CA ASP A 24 -23.29 26.75 13.33
C ASP A 24 -21.91 26.09 13.22
N GLY A 25 -21.76 25.11 12.33
CA GLY A 25 -20.48 24.45 12.09
C GLY A 25 -19.38 25.43 11.65
N ALA A 26 -19.72 26.33 10.71
CA ALA A 26 -18.79 27.36 10.26
C ALA A 26 -18.46 28.35 11.39
N GLN A 27 -19.43 28.72 12.21
CA GLN A 27 -19.23 29.59 13.38
C GLN A 27 -18.29 28.92 14.39
N VAL A 28 -18.51 27.64 14.75
CA VAL A 28 -17.61 26.89 15.66
C VAL A 28 -16.19 26.88 15.14
N VAL A 29 -15.98 26.54 13.86
CA VAL A 29 -14.64 26.50 13.24
C VAL A 29 -13.98 27.87 13.29
N ALA A 30 -14.66 28.92 12.84
CA ALA A 30 -14.10 30.28 12.72
C ALA A 30 -13.77 30.90 14.09
N LEU A 31 -14.70 30.80 15.04
CA LEU A 31 -14.52 31.41 16.36
C LEU A 31 -13.53 30.66 17.21
N ARG A 32 -13.54 29.30 17.16
CA ARG A 32 -12.53 28.47 17.81
C ARG A 32 -11.13 28.79 17.27
N SER A 33 -10.97 28.84 15.93
CA SER A 33 -9.68 29.15 15.30
C SER A 33 -9.16 30.53 15.71
N ARG A 34 -10.06 31.54 15.81
CA ARG A 34 -9.71 32.87 16.27
C ARG A 34 -9.26 32.88 17.73
N ALA A 35 -9.96 32.17 18.63
CA ALA A 35 -9.57 32.06 20.02
C ALA A 35 -8.20 31.39 20.20
N ILE A 36 -7.90 30.36 19.43
CA ILE A 36 -6.63 29.63 19.45
C ILE A 36 -5.43 30.53 19.14
N LEU A 37 -5.60 31.61 18.37
CA LEU A 37 -4.50 32.56 18.10
C LEU A 37 -3.87 33.14 19.37
N ALA A 38 -4.62 33.22 20.48
CA ALA A 38 -4.07 33.61 21.79
C ALA A 38 -3.05 32.62 22.36
N LEU A 39 -2.97 31.40 21.81
CA LEU A 39 -2.03 30.34 22.18
C LEU A 39 -0.79 30.30 21.27
N ALA A 40 -0.79 31.05 20.16
CA ALA A 40 0.28 30.99 19.17
C ALA A 40 1.66 31.24 19.79
N GLY A 41 2.65 30.47 19.37
CA GLY A 41 4.03 30.53 19.86
C GLY A 41 4.27 30.01 21.28
N GLN A 42 3.25 29.45 21.94
CA GLN A 42 3.36 29.03 23.35
C GLN A 42 3.35 27.51 23.54
N GLY A 43 3.50 26.76 22.48
CA GLY A 43 3.52 25.31 22.52
C GLY A 43 3.71 24.71 21.15
N GLY A 44 3.49 23.41 21.07
CA GLY A 44 3.57 22.67 19.81
C GLY A 44 3.01 21.27 19.98
N MET A 45 3.15 20.48 18.93
CA MET A 45 2.72 19.09 18.91
C MET A 45 3.77 18.21 18.21
N ALA A 46 3.83 16.93 18.60
CA ALA A 46 4.65 15.93 17.91
C ALA A 46 3.90 14.61 17.78
N SER A 47 4.05 13.97 16.64
CA SER A 47 3.59 12.58 16.43
C SER A 47 4.68 11.60 16.87
N VAL A 48 4.30 10.54 17.56
CA VAL A 48 5.19 9.48 18.05
C VAL A 48 4.62 8.13 17.61
N ARG A 49 5.45 7.30 17.00
CA ARG A 49 5.05 5.95 16.55
C ARG A 49 5.41 4.90 17.59
N LEU A 50 4.68 4.94 18.71
CA LEU A 50 4.76 4.00 19.83
C LEU A 50 3.38 3.88 20.50
N PRO A 51 3.15 2.80 21.25
CA PRO A 51 1.98 2.66 22.09
C PRO A 51 1.91 3.76 23.17
N VAL A 52 0.69 4.19 23.48
CA VAL A 52 0.47 5.28 24.45
C VAL A 52 1.02 4.98 25.84
N ASP A 53 1.00 3.71 26.27
CA ASP A 53 1.47 3.31 27.61
C ASP A 53 2.98 3.44 27.75
N GLU A 54 3.73 3.24 26.66
CA GLU A 54 5.17 3.49 26.66
C GLU A 54 5.47 5.00 26.78
N VAL A 55 4.74 5.82 25.99
CA VAL A 55 4.97 7.27 25.96
C VAL A 55 4.60 7.95 27.27
N ARG A 56 3.52 7.50 27.94
CA ARG A 56 3.07 8.07 29.22
C ARG A 56 4.10 8.01 30.34
N GLY A 57 5.01 7.06 30.30
CA GLY A 57 6.08 6.89 31.28
C GLY A 57 7.28 7.83 31.11
N TRP A 58 7.34 8.62 30.04
CA TRP A 58 8.47 9.49 29.78
C TRP A 58 8.47 10.75 30.69
N SER A 59 9.66 11.23 31.06
CA SER A 59 9.77 12.30 32.06
C SER A 59 9.03 13.59 31.70
N ALA A 60 9.08 14.02 30.45
CA ALA A 60 8.39 15.22 30.00
C ALA A 60 6.85 15.12 30.16
N LEU A 61 6.27 13.91 30.11
CA LEU A 61 4.84 13.67 30.35
C LEU A 61 4.55 13.54 31.84
N VAL A 62 5.42 12.85 32.60
CA VAL A 62 5.30 12.72 34.07
C VAL A 62 5.37 14.08 34.75
N ASP A 63 6.24 14.97 34.27
CA ASP A 63 6.40 16.34 34.78
C ASP A 63 5.29 17.31 34.33
N GLY A 64 4.38 16.86 33.46
CA GLY A 64 3.27 17.68 32.97
C GLY A 64 3.67 18.76 31.95
N ARG A 65 4.92 18.75 31.43
CA ARG A 65 5.37 19.70 30.41
C ARG A 65 4.80 19.33 29.01
N VAL A 66 4.43 18.06 28.83
CA VAL A 66 3.80 17.50 27.64
C VAL A 66 2.65 16.62 28.08
N GLU A 67 1.54 16.67 27.36
CA GLU A 67 0.37 15.81 27.56
C GLU A 67 0.11 14.98 26.32
N VAL A 68 -0.60 13.85 26.48
CA VAL A 68 -1.09 13.06 25.32
C VAL A 68 -2.27 13.80 24.71
N ALA A 69 -2.07 14.33 23.51
CA ALA A 69 -3.08 15.09 22.78
C ALA A 69 -4.04 14.18 21.98
N ALA A 70 -3.53 13.08 21.40
CA ALA A 70 -4.35 12.12 20.70
C ALA A 70 -3.78 10.70 20.78
N VAL A 71 -4.64 9.72 20.85
CA VAL A 71 -4.35 8.30 20.63
C VAL A 71 -5.08 7.89 19.36
N ASN A 72 -4.34 7.81 18.25
CA ASN A 72 -4.89 7.60 16.92
C ASN A 72 -5.03 6.11 16.58
N GLY A 73 -4.21 5.28 17.19
CA GLY A 73 -4.17 3.84 16.99
C GLY A 73 -3.16 3.19 17.92
N PRO A 74 -2.98 1.87 17.84
CA PRO A 74 -2.14 1.08 18.75
C PRO A 74 -0.69 1.56 18.86
N SER A 75 -0.14 2.05 17.76
CA SER A 75 1.24 2.54 17.66
C SER A 75 1.33 3.99 17.18
N SER A 76 0.28 4.79 17.36
CA SER A 76 0.20 6.15 16.84
C SER A 76 -0.38 7.12 17.86
N VAL A 77 0.51 7.90 18.47
CA VAL A 77 0.19 8.88 19.50
C VAL A 77 0.61 10.28 19.04
N VAL A 78 -0.16 11.28 19.41
CA VAL A 78 0.24 12.68 19.32
C VAL A 78 0.37 13.24 20.72
N VAL A 79 1.47 13.93 20.98
CA VAL A 79 1.72 14.65 22.22
C VAL A 79 1.78 16.14 21.95
N ALA A 80 1.40 16.94 22.93
CA ALA A 80 1.43 18.40 22.85
C ALA A 80 1.91 19.01 24.16
N GLY A 81 2.59 20.13 24.08
CA GLY A 81 3.13 20.81 25.26
C GLY A 81 4.18 21.87 24.93
N SER A 82 5.09 22.12 25.87
CA SER A 82 6.16 23.09 25.70
C SER A 82 7.15 22.66 24.59
N PRO A 83 7.77 23.61 23.89
CA PRO A 83 8.76 23.28 22.84
C PRO A 83 9.91 22.42 23.36
N GLU A 84 10.43 22.71 24.56
CA GLU A 84 11.52 21.97 25.19
C GLU A 84 11.12 20.55 25.58
N GLY A 85 9.91 20.38 26.12
CA GLY A 85 9.36 19.06 26.45
C GLY A 85 9.16 18.20 25.21
N LEU A 86 8.77 18.80 24.09
CA LEU A 86 8.63 18.10 22.81
C LEU A 86 9.99 17.69 22.23
N ASP A 87 11.04 18.49 22.40
CA ASP A 87 12.40 18.11 21.98
C ASP A 87 12.90 16.90 22.78
N GLU A 88 12.63 16.87 24.10
CA GLU A 88 12.94 15.70 24.93
C GLU A 88 12.17 14.45 24.48
N VAL A 89 10.87 14.58 24.18
CA VAL A 89 10.06 13.46 23.68
C VAL A 89 10.61 12.92 22.36
N ILE A 90 11.00 13.80 21.44
CA ILE A 90 11.56 13.39 20.16
C ILE A 90 12.89 12.67 20.36
N ALA A 91 13.79 13.23 21.20
CA ALA A 91 15.08 12.62 21.50
C ALA A 91 14.92 11.24 22.19
N GLU A 92 13.96 11.09 23.09
CA GLU A 92 13.67 9.81 23.76
C GLU A 92 13.12 8.77 22.77
N ALA A 93 12.25 9.18 21.85
CA ALA A 93 11.76 8.31 20.80
C ALA A 93 12.90 7.82 19.88
N GLU A 94 13.77 8.73 19.44
CA GLU A 94 14.92 8.41 18.60
C GLU A 94 15.90 7.47 19.33
N ALA A 95 16.17 7.68 20.60
CA ALA A 95 17.01 6.81 21.42
C ALA A 95 16.48 5.37 21.52
N ARG A 96 15.16 5.20 21.41
CA ARG A 96 14.48 3.90 21.38
C ARG A 96 14.32 3.34 19.97
N GLY A 97 14.82 4.03 18.94
CA GLY A 97 14.67 3.65 17.53
C GLY A 97 13.25 3.86 16.98
N ALA A 98 12.41 4.63 17.69
CA ALA A 98 11.07 4.96 17.26
C ALA A 98 11.05 6.27 16.45
N ARG A 99 10.10 6.35 15.53
CA ARG A 99 9.92 7.57 14.73
C ARG A 99 9.07 8.59 15.48
N ALA A 100 9.62 9.77 15.69
CA ALA A 100 8.89 10.93 16.17
C ALA A 100 9.11 12.12 15.23
N ARG A 101 8.12 13.00 15.12
CA ARG A 101 8.19 14.17 14.24
C ARG A 101 7.34 15.31 14.79
N ARG A 102 7.89 16.52 14.81
CA ARG A 102 7.10 17.74 15.06
C ARG A 102 6.01 17.90 14.00
N ILE A 103 4.84 18.32 14.46
CA ILE A 103 3.74 18.77 13.62
C ILE A 103 3.90 20.28 13.45
N GLU A 104 3.62 20.79 12.26
CA GLU A 104 3.77 22.22 11.92
C GLU A 104 2.62 23.06 12.52
N VAL A 105 2.56 23.10 13.84
CA VAL A 105 1.67 23.95 14.63
C VAL A 105 2.45 24.59 15.77
N ASP A 106 2.07 25.77 16.21
CA ASP A 106 2.75 26.58 17.21
C ASP A 106 1.95 26.74 18.52
N TYR A 107 1.01 25.85 18.77
CA TYR A 107 0.21 25.79 20.00
C TYR A 107 -0.02 24.33 20.42
N ALA A 108 -0.33 24.14 21.71
CA ALA A 108 -0.58 22.85 22.30
C ALA A 108 -2.08 22.61 22.54
N SER A 109 -2.80 22.16 21.51
CA SER A 109 -4.19 21.73 21.67
C SER A 109 -4.28 20.41 22.43
N HIS A 110 -5.44 20.13 23.00
CA HIS A 110 -5.72 18.92 23.78
C HIS A 110 -4.84 18.80 25.05
N THR A 111 -4.50 19.95 25.64
CA THR A 111 -3.72 20.07 26.88
C THR A 111 -4.27 21.16 27.79
N ALA A 112 -3.73 21.28 29.00
CA ALA A 112 -4.06 22.33 29.95
C ALA A 112 -3.83 23.74 29.39
N HIS A 113 -2.99 23.94 28.37
CA HIS A 113 -2.81 25.24 27.71
C HIS A 113 -4.11 25.87 27.20
N VAL A 114 -5.09 25.02 26.83
CA VAL A 114 -6.39 25.44 26.30
C VAL A 114 -7.32 26.00 27.38
N GLU A 115 -7.08 25.70 28.66
CA GLU A 115 -8.00 26.02 29.76
C GLU A 115 -8.29 27.53 29.88
N ARG A 116 -7.32 28.36 29.56
CA ARG A 116 -7.49 29.82 29.57
C ARG A 116 -8.47 30.33 28.52
N LEU A 117 -8.81 29.53 27.49
CA LEU A 117 -9.79 29.88 26.46
C LEU A 117 -11.22 29.52 26.86
N HIS A 118 -11.44 28.82 27.99
CA HIS A 118 -12.74 28.26 28.38
C HIS A 118 -13.84 29.34 28.40
N GLY A 119 -13.61 30.43 29.15
CA GLY A 119 -14.60 31.50 29.28
C GLY A 119 -14.90 32.20 27.97
N GLU A 120 -13.85 32.43 27.14
CA GLU A 120 -13.99 33.04 25.83
C GLU A 120 -14.78 32.14 24.87
N LEU A 121 -14.43 30.85 24.77
CA LEU A 121 -15.12 29.90 23.90
C LEU A 121 -16.60 29.75 24.28
N ARG A 122 -16.91 29.67 25.57
CA ARG A 122 -18.29 29.61 26.02
C ARG A 122 -19.09 30.83 25.59
N THR A 123 -18.49 32.02 25.67
CA THR A 123 -19.12 33.26 25.26
C THR A 123 -19.30 33.35 23.75
N LEU A 124 -18.27 32.94 22.98
CA LEU A 124 -18.29 33.01 21.52
C LEU A 124 -19.27 32.02 20.89
N LEU A 125 -19.43 30.83 21.52
CA LEU A 125 -20.22 29.73 20.96
C LEU A 125 -21.59 29.55 21.61
N HIS A 126 -22.07 30.51 22.42
CA HIS A 126 -23.32 30.40 23.18
C HIS A 126 -24.59 30.35 22.29
N GLU A 127 -24.49 30.82 21.05
CA GLU A 127 -25.61 30.81 20.10
C GLU A 127 -25.71 29.51 19.31
N VAL A 128 -24.70 28.62 19.40
CA VAL A 128 -24.72 27.33 18.72
C VAL A 128 -25.87 26.48 19.26
N THR A 129 -26.74 26.04 18.37
CA THR A 129 -27.95 25.28 18.73
C THR A 129 -27.93 23.87 18.16
N PRO A 130 -27.33 22.90 18.88
CA PRO A 130 -27.26 21.54 18.43
C PRO A 130 -28.64 20.86 18.43
N THR A 131 -28.82 19.93 17.50
CA THR A 131 -30.05 19.16 17.35
C THR A 131 -29.76 17.66 17.39
N GLU A 132 -30.81 16.84 17.51
CA GLU A 132 -30.67 15.40 17.37
C GLU A 132 -30.21 15.02 15.95
N SER A 133 -29.16 14.22 15.87
CA SER A 133 -28.56 13.79 14.60
C SER A 133 -29.39 12.72 13.89
N ARG A 134 -29.41 12.77 12.56
CA ARG A 134 -30.03 11.73 11.73
C ARG A 134 -29.13 10.50 11.55
N THR A 135 -27.82 10.69 11.68
CA THR A 135 -26.81 9.65 11.60
C THR A 135 -26.12 9.53 12.95
N PRO A 136 -25.94 8.32 13.50
CA PRO A 136 -25.22 8.12 14.76
C PRO A 136 -23.87 8.84 14.76
N PHE A 137 -23.65 9.63 15.80
CA PHE A 137 -22.41 10.38 16.01
C PHE A 137 -21.62 9.71 17.14
N PHE A 138 -20.34 9.42 16.88
CA PHE A 138 -19.40 8.91 17.87
C PHE A 138 -18.38 9.98 18.20
N SER A 139 -18.26 10.27 19.49
CA SER A 139 -17.37 11.31 20.00
C SER A 139 -16.02 10.71 20.38
N THR A 140 -14.94 11.31 19.89
CA THR A 140 -13.56 10.97 20.32
C THR A 140 -13.19 11.59 21.67
N VAL A 141 -14.04 12.49 22.22
CA VAL A 141 -13.93 13.01 23.59
C VAL A 141 -14.36 11.98 24.62
N THR A 142 -15.47 11.28 24.35
CA THR A 142 -16.04 10.25 25.24
C THR A 142 -15.70 8.83 24.85
N ALA A 143 -15.23 8.63 23.63
CA ALA A 143 -14.97 7.34 22.96
C ALA A 143 -16.24 6.47 22.88
N ASP A 144 -17.41 7.07 22.70
CA ASP A 144 -18.69 6.38 22.66
C ASP A 144 -19.68 7.14 21.76
N ARG A 145 -20.83 6.50 21.49
CA ARG A 145 -21.97 7.17 20.88
C ARG A 145 -22.41 8.34 21.76
N PHE A 146 -22.60 9.50 21.15
CA PHE A 146 -22.92 10.73 21.86
C PHE A 146 -24.30 11.28 21.47
N ASP A 147 -25.04 11.76 22.46
CA ASP A 147 -26.28 12.50 22.23
C ASP A 147 -25.93 13.90 21.69
N THR A 148 -26.20 14.10 20.41
CA THR A 148 -25.80 15.31 19.69
C THR A 148 -26.48 16.58 20.15
N THR A 149 -27.58 16.52 20.92
CA THR A 149 -28.19 17.69 21.57
C THR A 149 -27.25 18.34 22.60
N GLY A 150 -26.23 17.62 23.04
CA GLY A 150 -25.19 18.10 23.93
C GLY A 150 -23.95 18.69 23.24
N LEU A 151 -23.95 18.90 21.91
CA LEU A 151 -22.83 19.50 21.16
C LEU A 151 -22.80 21.04 21.30
N ASP A 152 -22.94 21.54 22.50
CA ASP A 152 -22.97 22.94 22.88
C ASP A 152 -21.56 23.58 23.01
N ALA A 153 -21.50 24.80 23.47
CA ALA A 153 -20.24 25.53 23.67
C ALA A 153 -19.28 24.82 24.63
N GLU A 154 -19.82 24.16 25.67
CA GLU A 154 -19.02 23.40 26.63
C GLU A 154 -18.43 22.14 25.99
N TYR A 155 -19.20 21.46 25.14
CA TYR A 155 -18.68 20.32 24.38
C TYR A 155 -17.53 20.72 23.47
N TRP A 156 -17.66 21.82 22.74
CA TRP A 156 -16.60 22.30 21.81
C TRP A 156 -15.34 22.77 22.54
N TYR A 157 -15.47 23.30 23.76
CA TYR A 157 -14.34 23.51 24.64
C TYR A 157 -13.69 22.16 25.04
N ARG A 158 -14.49 21.21 25.51
CA ARG A 158 -13.98 19.87 25.88
C ARG A 158 -13.31 19.17 24.69
N ASN A 159 -13.87 19.28 23.50
CA ASN A 159 -13.29 18.72 22.28
C ASN A 159 -11.90 19.33 22.01
N LEU A 160 -11.68 20.60 22.26
CA LEU A 160 -10.37 21.24 22.12
C LEU A 160 -9.40 20.90 23.25
N ARG A 161 -9.90 20.67 24.48
CA ARG A 161 -9.11 20.44 25.69
C ARG A 161 -8.72 18.98 25.91
N SER A 162 -9.63 18.06 25.65
CA SER A 162 -9.46 16.66 26.01
C SER A 162 -8.65 15.90 24.96
N THR A 163 -7.97 14.85 25.40
CA THR A 163 -7.28 13.91 24.51
C THR A 163 -8.26 13.32 23.47
N VAL A 164 -7.87 13.32 22.22
CA VAL A 164 -8.62 12.65 21.13
C VAL A 164 -8.43 11.13 21.26
N ARG A 165 -9.50 10.41 21.57
CA ARG A 165 -9.53 8.97 21.81
C ARG A 165 -9.97 8.19 20.57
N LEU A 166 -9.29 8.40 19.44
CA LEU A 166 -9.71 7.80 18.17
C LEU A 166 -9.61 6.27 18.20
N ASP A 167 -8.52 5.74 18.75
CA ASP A 167 -8.30 4.28 18.85
C ASP A 167 -9.45 3.59 19.58
N ASP A 168 -9.81 4.08 20.77
CA ASP A 168 -10.93 3.54 21.56
C ASP A 168 -12.26 3.66 20.80
N THR A 169 -12.50 4.81 20.17
CA THR A 169 -13.75 5.07 19.43
C THR A 169 -13.89 4.13 18.23
N VAL A 170 -12.82 3.90 17.51
CA VAL A 170 -12.81 2.97 16.36
C VAL A 170 -12.99 1.54 16.82
N ALA A 171 -12.35 1.13 17.92
CA ALA A 171 -12.56 -0.19 18.51
C ALA A 171 -14.06 -0.41 18.87
N GLY A 172 -14.70 0.57 19.52
CA GLY A 172 -16.13 0.53 19.80
C GLY A 172 -17.00 0.47 18.54
N LEU A 173 -16.63 1.18 17.47
CA LEU A 173 -17.30 1.08 16.17
C LEU A 173 -17.18 -0.33 15.56
N VAL A 174 -16.01 -0.97 15.67
CA VAL A 174 -15.80 -2.34 15.20
C VAL A 174 -16.64 -3.33 16.00
N GLU A 175 -16.70 -3.17 17.32
CA GLU A 175 -17.57 -3.97 18.20
C GLU A 175 -19.05 -3.78 17.85
N ALA A 176 -19.46 -2.56 17.48
CA ALA A 176 -20.80 -2.27 16.97
C ALA A 176 -21.09 -2.81 15.56
N GLY A 177 -20.14 -3.50 14.93
CA GLY A 177 -20.32 -4.18 13.65
C GLY A 177 -19.88 -3.38 12.43
N HIS A 178 -19.27 -2.20 12.59
CA HIS A 178 -18.73 -1.43 11.46
C HIS A 178 -17.44 -2.08 10.96
N ARG A 179 -17.32 -2.22 9.62
CA ARG A 179 -16.17 -2.88 8.96
C ARG A 179 -15.52 -2.02 7.88
N VAL A 180 -16.23 -0.99 7.44
CA VAL A 180 -15.79 -0.08 6.38
C VAL A 180 -15.59 1.30 6.98
N PHE A 181 -14.39 1.84 6.82
CA PHE A 181 -14.01 3.16 7.30
C PHE A 181 -13.54 4.01 6.12
N VAL A 182 -14.11 5.19 5.98
CA VAL A 182 -13.76 6.12 4.90
C VAL A 182 -13.26 7.42 5.52
N GLU A 183 -11.98 7.72 5.34
CA GLU A 183 -11.41 8.99 5.77
C GLU A 183 -11.72 10.08 4.74
N ILE A 184 -12.60 10.99 5.13
CA ILE A 184 -12.95 12.17 4.33
C ILE A 184 -11.94 13.29 4.62
N SER A 185 -10.90 13.36 3.81
CA SER A 185 -9.82 14.34 4.00
C SER A 185 -9.13 14.69 2.67
N PRO A 186 -8.46 15.85 2.58
CA PRO A 186 -7.65 16.19 1.41
C PRO A 186 -6.37 15.35 1.27
N HIS A 187 -5.98 14.65 2.35
CA HIS A 187 -4.85 13.73 2.37
C HIS A 187 -5.01 12.77 3.55
N PRO A 188 -5.04 11.45 3.32
CA PRO A 188 -5.27 10.47 4.38
C PRO A 188 -4.07 10.43 5.33
N VAL A 189 -4.33 10.71 6.60
CA VAL A 189 -3.34 10.64 7.70
C VAL A 189 -3.76 9.65 8.77
N LEU A 190 -5.02 9.25 8.79
CA LEU A 190 -5.59 8.36 9.78
C LEU A 190 -5.81 6.93 9.26
N THR A 191 -5.75 6.70 7.93
CA THR A 191 -5.97 5.36 7.37
C THR A 191 -5.05 4.30 7.97
N ALA A 192 -3.76 4.59 8.15
CA ALA A 192 -2.82 3.63 8.74
C ALA A 192 -3.17 3.29 10.20
N PRO A 193 -3.31 4.25 11.14
CA PRO A 193 -3.72 3.93 12.51
C PRO A 193 -5.12 3.29 12.59
N LEU A 194 -6.07 3.67 11.73
CA LEU A 194 -7.37 2.99 11.66
C LEU A 194 -7.22 1.52 11.27
N THR A 195 -6.40 1.23 10.26
CA THR A 195 -6.11 -0.16 9.85
C THR A 195 -5.50 -0.94 11.01
N GLU A 196 -4.47 -0.40 11.68
CA GLU A 196 -3.85 -1.03 12.87
C GLU A 196 -4.86 -1.32 13.98
N THR A 197 -5.82 -0.41 14.23
CA THR A 197 -6.86 -0.61 15.25
C THR A 197 -7.81 -1.75 14.87
N VAL A 198 -8.26 -1.78 13.60
CA VAL A 198 -9.21 -2.80 13.14
C VAL A 198 -8.55 -4.18 13.03
N GLU A 199 -7.27 -4.25 12.59
CA GLU A 199 -6.50 -5.49 12.52
C GLU A 199 -6.26 -6.18 13.88
N ARG A 200 -6.39 -5.46 15.01
CA ARG A 200 -6.39 -6.07 16.34
C ARG A 200 -7.64 -6.94 16.61
N THR A 201 -8.63 -6.81 15.78
CA THR A 201 -9.86 -7.62 15.85
C THR A 201 -9.80 -8.70 14.75
N ASP A 202 -10.63 -9.73 14.85
CA ASP A 202 -10.76 -10.77 13.82
C ASP A 202 -11.49 -10.28 12.55
N ALA A 203 -11.64 -8.96 12.36
CA ALA A 203 -12.33 -8.36 11.24
C ALA A 203 -11.36 -8.02 10.11
N GLU A 204 -11.72 -8.36 8.87
CA GLU A 204 -11.02 -7.83 7.70
C GLU A 204 -11.44 -6.36 7.48
N PRO A 205 -10.51 -5.39 7.65
CA PRO A 205 -10.85 -3.98 7.50
C PRO A 205 -10.87 -3.56 6.04
N LEU A 206 -11.82 -2.70 5.70
CA LEU A 206 -11.74 -1.89 4.50
C LEU A 206 -11.59 -0.42 4.94
N VAL A 207 -10.38 0.12 4.85
CA VAL A 207 -10.07 1.50 5.23
C VAL A 207 -9.58 2.26 4.01
N VAL A 208 -10.33 3.27 3.58
CA VAL A 208 -10.09 4.01 2.34
C VAL A 208 -10.04 5.51 2.62
N GLY A 209 -9.06 6.20 2.04
CA GLY A 209 -9.01 7.67 2.04
C GLY A 209 -9.64 8.25 0.77
N THR A 210 -10.25 9.42 0.83
CA THR A 210 -10.94 10.03 -0.32
C THR A 210 -10.00 10.69 -1.31
N LEU A 211 -9.14 11.60 -0.86
CA LEU A 211 -8.25 12.40 -1.71
C LEU A 211 -6.79 12.25 -1.27
N ARG A 212 -5.85 12.76 -2.07
CA ARG A 212 -4.42 12.80 -1.72
C ARG A 212 -3.83 14.16 -2.06
N ARG A 213 -2.79 14.55 -1.34
CA ARG A 213 -2.04 15.79 -1.61
C ARG A 213 -1.46 15.74 -3.02
N GLY A 214 -1.71 16.76 -3.82
CA GLY A 214 -1.31 16.81 -5.23
C GLY A 214 -2.19 15.98 -6.17
N ASP A 215 -3.15 15.22 -5.64
CA ASP A 215 -4.11 14.40 -6.38
C ASP A 215 -5.49 14.51 -5.72
N GLY A 216 -6.09 15.69 -5.82
CA GLY A 216 -7.37 16.06 -5.17
C GLY A 216 -8.55 16.20 -6.14
N GLY A 217 -8.42 15.67 -7.35
CA GLY A 217 -9.46 15.78 -8.38
C GLY A 217 -10.49 14.64 -8.34
N LEU A 218 -11.51 14.76 -9.22
CA LEU A 218 -12.56 13.75 -9.36
C LEU A 218 -12.01 12.35 -9.72
N ALA A 219 -10.94 12.29 -10.51
CA ALA A 219 -10.30 11.03 -10.85
C ALA A 219 -9.83 10.25 -9.60
N ARG A 220 -9.22 10.96 -8.63
CA ARG A 220 -8.83 10.33 -7.35
C ARG A 220 -10.06 9.93 -6.54
N MET A 221 -11.09 10.77 -6.49
CA MET A 221 -12.34 10.44 -5.80
C MET A 221 -12.97 9.17 -6.38
N PHE A 222 -13.04 9.05 -7.72
CA PHE A 222 -13.56 7.85 -8.37
C PHE A 222 -12.69 6.62 -8.13
N ALA A 223 -11.36 6.78 -8.06
CA ALA A 223 -10.47 5.68 -7.69
C ALA A 223 -10.75 5.18 -6.27
N SER A 224 -10.97 6.10 -5.32
CA SER A 224 -11.34 5.75 -3.94
C SER A 224 -12.71 5.07 -3.84
N LEU A 225 -13.69 5.52 -4.63
CA LEU A 225 -14.98 4.83 -4.75
C LEU A 225 -14.83 3.43 -5.36
N ALA A 226 -13.93 3.28 -6.34
CA ALA A 226 -13.62 1.97 -6.91
C ALA A 226 -12.97 1.02 -5.91
N GLU A 227 -12.09 1.52 -5.04
CA GLU A 227 -11.51 0.75 -3.93
C GLU A 227 -12.62 0.21 -3.00
N LEU A 228 -13.62 1.04 -2.67
CA LEU A 228 -14.79 0.63 -1.89
C LEU A 228 -15.63 -0.43 -2.63
N ALA A 229 -15.89 -0.23 -3.93
CA ALA A 229 -16.67 -1.16 -4.73
C ALA A 229 -16.00 -2.53 -4.87
N VAL A 230 -14.68 -2.56 -5.10
CA VAL A 230 -13.89 -3.81 -5.13
C VAL A 230 -13.86 -4.48 -3.77
N GLY A 231 -13.88 -3.71 -2.67
CA GLY A 231 -14.03 -4.20 -1.31
C GLY A 231 -15.44 -4.66 -0.94
N GLY A 232 -16.38 -4.71 -1.91
CA GLY A 232 -17.73 -5.24 -1.71
C GLY A 232 -18.76 -4.20 -1.24
N VAL A 233 -18.42 -2.92 -1.17
CA VAL A 233 -19.37 -1.84 -0.84
C VAL A 233 -20.17 -1.48 -2.09
N HIS A 234 -21.49 -1.44 -1.97
CA HIS A 234 -22.32 -0.97 -3.08
C HIS A 234 -22.10 0.53 -3.30
N VAL A 235 -21.63 0.90 -4.50
CA VAL A 235 -21.45 2.26 -4.95
C VAL A 235 -22.43 2.54 -6.09
N ASP A 236 -23.25 3.58 -5.92
CA ASP A 236 -24.14 4.05 -6.99
C ASP A 236 -23.34 4.90 -7.99
N TRP A 237 -22.97 4.29 -9.10
CA TRP A 237 -22.23 4.95 -10.17
C TRP A 237 -23.10 5.86 -11.04
N THR A 238 -24.43 5.77 -10.93
CA THR A 238 -25.33 6.56 -11.78
C THR A 238 -25.15 8.07 -11.56
N ALA A 239 -24.91 8.46 -10.32
CA ALA A 239 -24.59 9.87 -9.98
C ALA A 239 -23.30 10.39 -10.64
N ALA A 240 -22.33 9.52 -10.87
CA ALA A 240 -21.06 9.88 -11.50
C ALA A 240 -21.22 10.13 -13.02
N TYR A 241 -22.23 9.54 -13.63
CA TYR A 241 -22.52 9.63 -15.05
C TYR A 241 -23.79 10.41 -15.36
N ALA A 242 -24.39 11.12 -14.39
CA ALA A 242 -25.67 11.79 -14.55
C ALA A 242 -25.71 12.74 -15.76
N ASP A 243 -24.63 13.48 -15.98
CA ASP A 243 -24.49 14.42 -17.12
C ASP A 243 -24.23 13.70 -18.46
N HIS A 244 -23.94 12.41 -18.45
CA HIS A 244 -23.63 11.59 -19.61
C HIS A 244 -24.57 10.37 -19.72
N ALA A 245 -25.59 10.33 -18.86
CA ALA A 245 -26.57 9.25 -18.92
C ALA A 245 -27.27 9.30 -20.31
N PRO A 246 -27.33 8.18 -21.05
CA PRO A 246 -28.08 8.12 -22.29
C PRO A 246 -29.51 8.54 -22.01
N THR A 247 -30.06 9.37 -22.90
CA THR A 247 -31.46 9.72 -22.80
C THR A 247 -32.31 8.44 -22.85
N PRO A 248 -33.42 8.37 -22.12
CA PRO A 248 -34.26 7.14 -22.08
C PRO A 248 -34.71 6.63 -23.45
N SER A 249 -34.52 7.44 -24.50
CA SER A 249 -34.84 7.10 -25.90
C SER A 249 -33.68 6.47 -26.66
N GLU A 250 -32.47 6.44 -26.14
CA GLU A 250 -31.32 5.79 -26.78
C GLU A 250 -31.32 4.31 -26.43
N PRO A 251 -31.33 3.40 -27.43
CA PRO A 251 -31.20 1.97 -27.15
C PRO A 251 -29.85 1.71 -26.50
N PRO A 252 -29.75 0.79 -25.52
CA PRO A 252 -28.49 0.41 -24.94
C PRO A 252 -27.52 -0.04 -26.05
N VAL A 253 -26.29 0.51 -25.99
CA VAL A 253 -25.25 0.10 -26.96
C VAL A 253 -24.96 -1.38 -26.75
N GLU A 254 -25.15 -2.18 -27.80
CA GLU A 254 -24.76 -3.59 -27.81
C GLU A 254 -23.23 -3.65 -27.75
N LEU A 255 -22.70 -3.88 -26.56
CA LEU A 255 -21.27 -4.15 -26.37
C LEU A 255 -20.97 -5.56 -26.92
N PRO A 256 -19.87 -5.74 -27.69
CA PRO A 256 -19.44 -7.07 -28.04
C PRO A 256 -19.24 -7.89 -26.76
N THR A 257 -19.85 -9.06 -26.72
CA THR A 257 -19.62 -10.01 -25.65
C THR A 257 -18.14 -10.38 -25.64
N TYR A 258 -17.59 -10.68 -24.45
CA TYR A 258 -16.22 -11.17 -24.30
C TYR A 258 -15.95 -12.26 -25.37
N ALA A 259 -14.94 -12.05 -26.18
CA ALA A 259 -14.50 -13.02 -27.18
C ALA A 259 -13.90 -14.24 -26.47
N PHE A 260 -14.77 -15.10 -25.96
CA PHE A 260 -14.33 -16.33 -25.32
C PHE A 260 -13.48 -17.14 -26.29
N GLN A 261 -12.17 -17.17 -26.05
CA GLN A 261 -11.33 -18.14 -26.71
C GLN A 261 -11.76 -19.53 -26.23
N ARG A 262 -12.58 -20.19 -27.00
CA ARG A 262 -13.08 -21.54 -26.70
C ARG A 262 -11.93 -22.55 -26.82
N ARG A 263 -11.00 -22.48 -25.90
CA ARG A 263 -9.99 -23.52 -25.67
C ARG A 263 -10.56 -24.47 -24.65
N ARG A 264 -10.36 -25.78 -24.89
CA ARG A 264 -10.72 -26.81 -23.92
C ARG A 264 -9.71 -26.73 -22.77
N HIS A 265 -10.05 -25.99 -21.74
CA HIS A 265 -9.26 -25.87 -20.48
C HIS A 265 -9.55 -27.03 -19.52
N TRP A 266 -9.98 -28.17 -20.06
CA TRP A 266 -10.12 -29.34 -19.21
C TRP A 266 -8.73 -29.72 -18.72
N PRO A 267 -8.50 -29.85 -17.41
CA PRO A 267 -7.23 -30.37 -16.92
C PRO A 267 -7.03 -31.70 -17.63
N ARG A 268 -5.95 -31.86 -18.38
CA ARG A 268 -5.53 -33.17 -18.79
C ARG A 268 -5.39 -33.93 -17.50
N THR A 269 -6.27 -34.91 -17.25
CA THR A 269 -6.05 -35.90 -16.23
C THR A 269 -4.66 -36.42 -16.55
N LEU A 270 -3.70 -36.04 -15.73
CA LEU A 270 -2.42 -36.76 -15.70
C LEU A 270 -2.85 -38.22 -15.61
N PRO A 271 -2.36 -39.12 -16.47
CA PRO A 271 -2.70 -40.51 -16.37
C PRO A 271 -2.55 -40.86 -14.88
N SER A 272 -3.66 -41.28 -14.28
CA SER A 272 -3.65 -41.73 -12.89
C SER A 272 -2.44 -42.62 -12.81
N GLY A 273 -1.47 -42.28 -11.97
CA GLY A 273 -0.33 -43.14 -11.77
C GLY A 273 -0.86 -44.59 -11.57
N PRO A 274 -0.13 -45.63 -11.86
CA PRO A 274 -0.62 -46.98 -11.86
C PRO A 274 -1.57 -47.14 -10.70
N VAL A 275 -2.79 -47.67 -11.00
CA VAL A 275 -3.83 -47.91 -10.00
C VAL A 275 -3.11 -48.50 -8.77
N ALA A 276 -3.13 -47.79 -7.66
CA ALA A 276 -2.40 -48.18 -6.48
C ALA A 276 -2.91 -49.59 -6.15
N ASP A 277 -2.04 -50.57 -6.25
CA ASP A 277 -2.35 -51.92 -5.84
C ASP A 277 -2.89 -51.89 -4.41
N PRO A 278 -4.11 -52.38 -4.13
CA PRO A 278 -4.68 -52.37 -2.81
C PRO A 278 -3.71 -52.90 -1.73
N ALA A 279 -2.99 -53.94 -2.04
CA ALA A 279 -1.99 -54.53 -1.14
C ALA A 279 -0.83 -53.55 -0.84
N HIS A 280 -0.46 -52.72 -1.84
CA HIS A 280 0.55 -51.67 -1.63
C HIS A 280 0.01 -50.52 -0.75
N ALA A 281 -1.29 -50.21 -0.86
CA ALA A 281 -1.92 -49.20 0.00
C ALA A 281 -2.02 -49.69 1.46
N GLU A 282 -2.45 -50.93 1.69
CA GLU A 282 -2.55 -51.56 3.01
C GLU A 282 -1.19 -51.68 3.68
N PHE A 283 -0.16 -52.09 2.94
CA PHE A 283 1.23 -52.16 3.45
C PHE A 283 1.68 -50.78 4.00
N TRP A 284 1.51 -49.75 3.22
CA TRP A 284 1.97 -48.42 3.65
C TRP A 284 1.09 -47.79 4.74
N GLN A 285 -0.18 -48.14 4.81
CA GLN A 285 -1.04 -47.74 5.91
C GLN A 285 -0.57 -48.37 7.23
N ALA A 286 -0.31 -49.66 7.23
CA ALA A 286 0.25 -50.35 8.41
C ALA A 286 1.60 -49.77 8.86
N VAL A 287 2.45 -49.37 7.90
CA VAL A 287 3.72 -48.68 8.19
C VAL A 287 3.49 -47.27 8.79
N GLU A 288 2.56 -46.50 8.26
CA GLU A 288 2.27 -45.15 8.77
C GLU A 288 1.65 -45.19 10.18
N GLU A 289 0.76 -46.13 10.43
CA GLU A 289 0.11 -46.36 11.73
C GLU A 289 1.03 -47.06 12.74
N GLN A 290 2.19 -47.53 12.30
CA GLN A 290 3.15 -48.35 13.08
C GLN A 290 2.51 -49.63 13.65
N ASP A 291 1.56 -50.21 12.91
CA ASP A 291 0.89 -51.43 13.28
C ASP A 291 1.68 -52.66 12.78
N ALA A 292 2.48 -53.27 13.70
CA ALA A 292 3.28 -54.42 13.38
C ALA A 292 2.43 -55.67 13.07
N THR A 293 1.21 -55.78 13.63
CA THR A 293 0.32 -56.92 13.43
C THR A 293 -0.31 -56.86 12.04
N ALA A 294 -0.81 -55.69 11.65
CA ALA A 294 -1.35 -55.47 10.30
C ALA A 294 -0.28 -55.64 9.25
N LEU A 295 0.95 -55.15 9.51
CA LEU A 295 2.08 -55.32 8.58
C LEU A 295 2.49 -56.79 8.45
N ALA A 296 2.51 -57.55 9.54
CA ALA A 296 2.79 -59.00 9.52
C ALA A 296 1.75 -59.74 8.69
N ALA A 297 0.46 -59.44 8.85
CA ALA A 297 -0.61 -60.01 8.06
C ALA A 297 -0.48 -59.70 6.55
N THR A 298 -0.11 -58.45 6.20
CA THR A 298 0.12 -58.06 4.79
C THR A 298 1.31 -58.75 4.16
N LEU A 299 2.31 -59.19 4.96
CA LEU A 299 3.54 -59.84 4.52
C LEU A 299 3.53 -61.35 4.69
N ASP A 300 2.42 -61.95 5.10
CA ASP A 300 2.30 -63.40 5.40
C ASP A 300 3.33 -63.88 6.45
N LEU A 301 3.59 -63.05 7.46
CA LEU A 301 4.52 -63.35 8.56
C LEU A 301 3.76 -63.62 9.86
N PRO A 302 4.41 -64.28 10.86
CA PRO A 302 3.83 -64.44 12.19
C PRO A 302 3.51 -63.08 12.83
N ALA A 303 2.36 -62.98 13.50
CA ALA A 303 1.88 -61.72 14.09
C ALA A 303 2.82 -61.12 15.16
N ASP A 304 3.71 -61.90 15.71
CA ASP A 304 4.70 -61.52 16.73
C ASP A 304 6.13 -61.43 16.24
N GLU A 305 6.34 -61.34 14.89
CA GLU A 305 7.68 -61.23 14.27
C GLU A 305 8.48 -60.06 14.85
N PRO A 306 9.57 -60.33 15.62
CA PRO A 306 10.29 -59.26 16.32
C PRO A 306 11.01 -58.30 15.38
N ALA A 307 11.38 -58.76 14.17
CA ALA A 307 12.07 -57.95 13.17
C ALA A 307 11.20 -56.76 12.71
N LEU A 308 9.88 -56.93 12.59
CA LEU A 308 8.97 -55.90 12.17
C LEU A 308 8.92 -54.74 13.20
N ARG A 309 8.90 -55.05 14.48
CA ARG A 309 8.91 -54.03 15.56
C ARG A 309 10.19 -53.20 15.55
N THR A 310 11.30 -53.78 15.11
CA THR A 310 12.58 -53.06 15.03
C THR A 310 12.67 -52.15 13.80
N VAL A 311 12.12 -52.60 12.66
CA VAL A 311 12.25 -51.88 11.38
C VAL A 311 11.14 -50.86 11.15
N LEU A 312 9.95 -51.10 11.70
CA LEU A 312 8.75 -50.30 11.46
C LEU A 312 8.90 -48.79 11.79
N PRO A 313 9.54 -48.42 12.93
CA PRO A 313 9.76 -47.00 13.22
C PRO A 313 10.65 -46.29 12.19
N ALA A 314 11.67 -47.00 11.70
CA ALA A 314 12.60 -46.48 10.68
C ALA A 314 11.88 -46.28 9.32
N LEU A 315 11.06 -47.26 8.92
CA LEU A 315 10.26 -47.17 7.70
C LEU A 315 9.23 -46.05 7.76
N SER A 316 8.53 -45.90 8.89
CA SER A 316 7.55 -44.83 9.11
C SER A 316 8.22 -43.44 9.05
N SER A 317 9.37 -43.27 9.71
CA SER A 317 10.15 -42.02 9.65
C SER A 317 10.62 -41.72 8.23
N TRP A 318 11.23 -42.70 7.55
CA TRP A 318 11.69 -42.52 6.17
C TRP A 318 10.54 -42.10 5.21
N ARG A 319 9.36 -42.74 5.37
CA ARG A 319 8.19 -42.40 4.54
C ARG A 319 7.69 -40.99 4.81
N ARG A 320 7.67 -40.56 6.07
CA ARG A 320 7.28 -39.21 6.48
C ARG A 320 8.22 -38.17 5.86
N ASP A 321 9.52 -38.36 6.04
CA ASP A 321 10.55 -37.45 5.50
C ASP A 321 10.47 -37.36 3.96
N ARG A 322 10.19 -38.50 3.30
CA ARG A 322 10.04 -38.53 1.85
C ARG A 322 8.77 -37.82 1.38
N ARG A 323 7.67 -37.90 2.15
CA ARG A 323 6.42 -37.20 1.87
C ARG A 323 6.60 -35.69 2.05
N GLU A 324 7.26 -35.28 3.13
CA GLU A 324 7.58 -33.86 3.39
C GLU A 324 8.48 -33.30 2.29
N ARG A 325 9.54 -34.00 1.90
CA ARG A 325 10.41 -33.59 0.78
C ARG A 325 9.61 -33.45 -0.52
N ARG A 326 8.75 -34.40 -0.85
CA ARG A 326 7.90 -34.32 -2.05
C ARG A 326 6.95 -33.14 -1.99
N THR A 327 6.41 -32.79 -0.82
CA THR A 327 5.57 -31.62 -0.63
C THR A 327 6.36 -30.34 -0.88
N VAL A 328 7.56 -30.24 -0.29
CA VAL A 328 8.46 -29.11 -0.51
C VAL A 328 8.89 -29.01 -1.98
N ASP A 329 9.26 -30.13 -2.60
CA ASP A 329 9.65 -30.16 -4.02
C ASP A 329 8.49 -29.77 -4.95
N ALA A 330 7.25 -30.09 -4.57
CA ALA A 330 6.06 -29.66 -5.31
C ALA A 330 5.81 -28.13 -5.24
N TRP A 331 6.39 -27.46 -4.26
CA TRP A 331 6.32 -25.99 -4.14
C TRP A 331 7.49 -25.26 -4.83
N ARG A 332 8.46 -26.02 -5.34
CA ARG A 332 9.60 -25.44 -6.06
C ARG A 332 9.23 -25.18 -7.50
N TYR A 333 9.31 -23.94 -7.90
CA TYR A 333 9.11 -23.52 -9.28
C TYR A 333 10.45 -23.09 -9.87
N ALA A 334 10.66 -23.42 -11.13
CA ALA A 334 11.78 -22.91 -11.91
C ALA A 334 11.21 -22.04 -13.04
N VAL A 335 11.90 -20.95 -13.33
CA VAL A 335 11.62 -20.17 -14.55
C VAL A 335 12.27 -20.92 -15.71
N ASP A 336 11.45 -21.29 -16.69
CA ASP A 336 11.88 -21.96 -17.91
C ASP A 336 11.64 -21.04 -19.11
N TRP A 337 12.68 -20.81 -19.90
CA TRP A 337 12.62 -19.94 -21.07
C TRP A 337 12.40 -20.79 -22.30
N ARG A 338 11.35 -20.48 -23.05
CA ARG A 338 11.08 -21.17 -24.31
C ARG A 338 11.26 -20.22 -25.47
N PRO A 339 11.92 -20.65 -26.55
CA PRO A 339 11.98 -19.87 -27.79
C PRO A 339 10.58 -19.54 -28.26
N MET A 340 10.33 -18.29 -28.58
CA MET A 340 9.14 -17.86 -29.30
C MET A 340 9.42 -17.97 -30.80
N ASP A 341 8.50 -18.55 -31.55
CA ASP A 341 8.54 -18.44 -32.99
C ASP A 341 8.34 -16.97 -33.38
N ALA A 342 9.38 -16.35 -33.91
CA ALA A 342 9.26 -15.03 -34.49
C ALA A 342 8.28 -15.12 -35.66
N GLY A 343 7.18 -14.37 -35.61
CA GLY A 343 6.25 -14.27 -36.74
C GLY A 343 6.99 -13.84 -38.02
N THR A 344 6.50 -14.26 -39.13
CA THR A 344 7.20 -14.18 -40.44
C THR A 344 7.26 -12.79 -41.05
N THR A 345 6.73 -11.75 -40.41
CA THR A 345 6.80 -10.38 -40.94
C THR A 345 7.00 -9.39 -39.77
N PRO A 346 8.10 -8.64 -39.72
CA PRO A 346 8.22 -7.56 -38.76
C PRO A 346 7.19 -6.48 -39.10
N GLU A 347 6.31 -6.16 -38.14
CA GLU A 347 5.52 -4.94 -38.23
C GLU A 347 6.49 -3.75 -38.12
N VAL A 348 6.37 -2.81 -39.03
CA VAL A 348 7.15 -1.58 -38.98
C VAL A 348 6.71 -0.79 -37.74
N LEU A 349 7.63 -0.46 -36.89
CA LEU A 349 7.40 0.37 -35.72
C LEU A 349 7.09 1.80 -36.15
N PRO A 350 5.86 2.31 -35.97
CA PRO A 350 5.44 3.59 -36.51
C PRO A 350 6.09 4.76 -35.74
N GLY A 351 6.31 5.87 -36.45
CA GLY A 351 6.81 7.10 -35.86
C GLY A 351 8.34 7.11 -35.67
N THR A 352 8.79 7.98 -34.77
CA THR A 352 10.24 8.15 -34.49
C THR A 352 10.67 7.35 -33.29
N TRP A 353 11.64 6.45 -33.47
CA TRP A 353 12.19 5.61 -32.40
C TRP A 353 13.59 6.06 -32.00
N LEU A 354 13.76 6.28 -30.69
CA LEU A 354 15.04 6.57 -30.07
C LEU A 354 15.80 5.27 -29.78
N ILE A 355 17.01 5.13 -30.27
CA ILE A 355 17.91 4.01 -29.97
C ILE A 355 19.02 4.56 -29.09
N ALA A 356 18.97 4.31 -27.78
CA ALA A 356 19.99 4.74 -26.85
C ALA A 356 21.09 3.69 -26.71
N LEU A 357 22.34 4.13 -26.84
CA LEU A 357 23.52 3.29 -26.99
C LEU A 357 24.57 3.67 -25.95
N PRO A 358 25.38 2.71 -25.42
CA PRO A 358 26.55 3.02 -24.61
C PRO A 358 27.64 3.65 -25.44
N GLU A 359 28.62 4.31 -24.84
CA GLU A 359 29.67 5.03 -25.52
C GLU A 359 30.48 4.15 -26.49
N ALA A 360 30.87 2.96 -26.05
CA ALA A 360 31.70 2.03 -26.82
C ALA A 360 30.92 1.09 -27.75
N TRP A 361 29.64 1.37 -28.05
CA TRP A 361 28.78 0.44 -28.80
C TRP A 361 29.33 0.02 -30.17
N ARG A 362 30.14 0.90 -30.82
CA ARG A 362 30.68 0.63 -32.13
C ARG A 362 31.78 -0.43 -32.13
N ASP A 363 32.36 -0.69 -30.97
CA ASP A 363 33.44 -1.67 -30.79
C ASP A 363 32.88 -3.09 -30.54
N ASP A 364 31.56 -3.21 -30.28
CA ASP A 364 30.87 -4.49 -30.12
C ASP A 364 30.01 -4.81 -31.36
N PRO A 365 30.40 -5.80 -32.19
CA PRO A 365 29.63 -6.18 -33.37
C PRO A 365 28.20 -6.63 -33.05
N ALA A 366 27.95 -7.19 -31.87
CA ALA A 366 26.61 -7.64 -31.48
C ALA A 366 25.72 -6.44 -31.17
N LEU A 367 26.24 -5.38 -30.54
CA LEU A 367 25.49 -4.16 -30.30
C LEU A 367 25.23 -3.39 -31.61
N VAL A 368 26.20 -3.37 -32.51
CA VAL A 368 26.02 -2.79 -33.87
C VAL A 368 24.87 -3.52 -34.58
N ALA A 369 24.91 -4.86 -34.61
CA ALA A 369 23.86 -5.66 -35.25
C ALA A 369 22.48 -5.45 -34.60
N ALA A 370 22.40 -5.38 -33.28
CA ALA A 370 21.17 -5.13 -32.57
C ALA A 370 20.59 -3.73 -32.83
N ALA A 371 21.43 -2.70 -32.83
CA ALA A 371 21.02 -1.33 -33.13
C ALA A 371 20.52 -1.20 -34.58
N GLU A 372 21.19 -1.82 -35.53
CA GLU A 372 20.79 -1.84 -36.94
C GLU A 372 19.48 -2.60 -37.14
N ALA A 373 19.28 -3.75 -36.48
CA ALA A 373 18.02 -4.51 -36.53
C ALA A 373 16.85 -3.66 -36.03
N VAL A 374 17.00 -2.93 -34.94
CA VAL A 374 15.96 -2.02 -34.43
C VAL A 374 15.73 -0.88 -35.44
N ARG A 375 16.81 -0.33 -36.02
CA ARG A 375 16.71 0.73 -37.01
C ARG A 375 15.97 0.31 -38.26
N GLU A 376 16.17 -0.92 -38.72
CA GLU A 376 15.48 -1.48 -39.90
C GLU A 376 13.99 -1.73 -39.66
N CYS A 377 13.60 -2.00 -38.41
CA CYS A 377 12.20 -2.19 -38.04
C CYS A 377 11.45 -0.87 -37.79
N ALA A 378 12.13 0.25 -37.59
CA ALA A 378 11.49 1.53 -37.28
C ALA A 378 11.25 2.35 -38.56
N GLU A 379 10.11 3.04 -38.63
CA GLU A 379 9.81 3.99 -39.71
C GLU A 379 10.85 5.11 -39.76
N HIS A 380 11.17 5.67 -38.59
CA HIS A 380 12.26 6.63 -38.39
C HIS A 380 13.02 6.23 -37.12
N ALA A 381 14.35 6.18 -37.19
CA ALA A 381 15.19 5.86 -36.05
C ALA A 381 16.28 6.92 -35.85
N VAL A 382 16.46 7.34 -34.58
CA VAL A 382 17.49 8.25 -34.16
C VAL A 382 18.36 7.60 -33.11
N MET A 383 19.66 7.49 -33.37
CA MET A 383 20.63 6.94 -32.42
C MET A 383 21.12 8.03 -31.47
N LEU A 384 21.14 7.74 -30.18
CA LEU A 384 21.60 8.63 -29.13
C LEU A 384 22.61 7.90 -28.24
N THR A 385 23.87 8.37 -28.23
CA THR A 385 24.85 7.86 -27.25
C THR A 385 24.60 8.53 -25.90
N VAL A 386 24.53 7.73 -24.84
CA VAL A 386 24.43 8.19 -23.45
C VAL A 386 25.67 7.76 -22.69
N THR A 387 26.35 8.71 -22.08
CA THR A 387 27.63 8.54 -21.40
C THR A 387 27.53 8.82 -19.91
N THR A 388 28.57 8.55 -19.15
CA THR A 388 28.65 8.88 -17.73
C THR A 388 28.74 10.37 -17.44
N ASP A 389 29.12 11.18 -18.43
CA ASP A 389 29.18 12.63 -18.31
C ASP A 389 27.82 13.32 -18.55
N ASP A 390 26.85 12.58 -19.06
CA ASP A 390 25.50 13.09 -19.31
C ASP A 390 24.68 13.18 -18.02
N ASP A 391 24.08 14.34 -17.79
CA ASP A 391 23.05 14.51 -16.78
C ASP A 391 21.63 14.37 -17.34
N VAL A 392 20.64 14.29 -16.46
CA VAL A 392 19.21 14.13 -16.81
C VAL A 392 18.73 15.27 -17.71
N ASP A 393 19.16 16.51 -17.46
CA ASP A 393 18.68 17.68 -18.18
C ASP A 393 19.24 17.74 -19.61
N SER A 394 20.52 17.40 -19.81
CA SER A 394 21.16 17.32 -21.11
C SER A 394 20.55 16.25 -22.00
N VAL A 395 20.30 15.06 -21.43
CA VAL A 395 19.62 13.96 -22.14
C VAL A 395 18.18 14.34 -22.45
N ALA A 396 17.43 14.93 -21.50
CA ALA A 396 16.05 15.36 -21.71
C ALA A 396 15.93 16.43 -22.80
N ALA A 397 16.90 17.34 -22.92
CA ALA A 397 16.93 18.32 -24.00
C ALA A 397 17.04 17.65 -25.38
N ARG A 398 17.97 16.69 -25.50
CA ARG A 398 18.13 15.91 -26.74
C ARG A 398 16.92 15.06 -27.08
N VAL A 399 16.29 14.44 -26.06
CA VAL A 399 15.05 13.65 -26.23
C VAL A 399 13.89 14.53 -26.70
N ARG A 400 13.76 15.76 -26.18
CA ARG A 400 12.70 16.70 -26.63
C ARG A 400 12.92 17.13 -28.08
N GLU A 401 14.17 17.34 -28.51
CA GLU A 401 14.50 17.69 -29.90
C GLU A 401 14.14 16.54 -30.85
N ILE A 402 14.38 15.29 -30.44
CA ILE A 402 14.06 14.09 -31.23
C ILE A 402 12.54 13.87 -31.28
N GLY A 403 11.83 14.10 -30.21
CA GLY A 403 10.38 13.86 -30.10
C GLY A 403 9.98 12.40 -30.34
N PRO A 404 10.59 11.42 -29.64
CA PRO A 404 10.37 10.02 -29.97
C PRO A 404 8.96 9.56 -29.56
N THR A 405 8.41 8.62 -30.37
CA THR A 405 7.17 7.89 -30.07
C THR A 405 7.42 6.59 -29.32
N GLY A 406 8.65 6.08 -29.35
CA GLY A 406 9.14 4.93 -28.62
C GLY A 406 10.64 4.98 -28.44
N ALA A 407 11.17 4.30 -27.44
CA ALA A 407 12.58 4.23 -27.15
C ALA A 407 13.04 2.79 -26.89
N VAL A 408 14.22 2.45 -27.40
CA VAL A 408 14.93 1.21 -27.11
C VAL A 408 16.30 1.58 -26.56
N THR A 409 16.69 1.00 -25.43
CA THR A 409 18.04 1.21 -24.89
C THR A 409 18.84 -0.08 -24.88
N LEU A 410 20.08 0.03 -25.31
CA LEU A 410 21.12 -0.99 -25.22
C LEU A 410 22.18 -0.60 -24.17
N THR A 411 22.03 0.54 -23.49
CA THR A 411 23.00 0.98 -22.47
C THR A 411 23.18 -0.04 -21.36
N GLY A 412 22.11 -0.77 -20.97
CA GLY A 412 22.15 -1.83 -19.98
C GLY A 412 23.08 -3.01 -20.29
N THR A 413 23.68 -3.06 -21.48
CA THR A 413 24.68 -4.07 -21.85
C THR A 413 26.10 -3.71 -21.42
N ASP A 414 26.36 -2.47 -20.96
CA ASP A 414 27.65 -2.03 -20.47
C ASP A 414 27.83 -2.39 -18.99
N SER A 415 28.59 -3.44 -18.74
CA SER A 415 28.89 -3.95 -17.39
C SER A 415 30.13 -3.32 -16.76
N THR A 416 30.75 -2.33 -17.42
CA THR A 416 31.93 -1.65 -16.85
C THR A 416 31.56 -0.90 -15.56
N PRO A 417 32.47 -0.90 -14.54
CA PRO A 417 32.21 -0.17 -13.30
C PRO A 417 32.06 1.34 -13.56
N HIS A 418 31.05 1.96 -12.94
CA HIS A 418 30.84 3.41 -13.02
C HIS A 418 32.02 4.16 -12.36
N PRO A 419 32.54 5.25 -12.95
CA PRO A 419 33.70 5.96 -12.42
C PRO A 419 33.56 6.44 -10.99
N ASP A 420 32.37 6.96 -10.61
CA ASP A 420 32.10 7.52 -9.29
C ASP A 420 31.54 6.50 -8.30
N GLY A 421 31.21 5.29 -8.75
CA GLY A 421 30.63 4.24 -7.90
C GLY A 421 30.86 2.85 -8.48
N PRO A 422 32.04 2.24 -8.25
CA PRO A 422 32.45 1.00 -8.92
C PRO A 422 31.57 -0.23 -8.70
N VAL A 423 30.66 -0.18 -7.74
CA VAL A 423 29.68 -1.23 -7.45
C VAL A 423 28.51 -1.19 -8.43
N VAL A 424 28.30 -0.04 -9.09
CA VAL A 424 27.19 0.16 -10.04
C VAL A 424 27.73 -0.01 -11.46
N PRO A 425 27.14 -0.87 -12.31
CA PRO A 425 27.49 -0.93 -13.73
C PRO A 425 27.16 0.40 -14.42
N THR A 426 28.07 0.86 -15.29
CA THR A 426 27.86 2.07 -16.11
C THR A 426 26.54 2.01 -16.89
N GLY A 427 26.21 0.85 -17.46
CA GLY A 427 24.98 0.65 -18.19
C GLY A 427 23.72 0.83 -17.37
N LEU A 428 23.74 0.47 -16.09
CA LEU A 428 22.61 0.71 -15.18
C LEU A 428 22.44 2.21 -14.90
N ALA A 429 23.55 2.92 -14.62
CA ALA A 429 23.53 4.36 -14.36
C ALA A 429 23.01 5.15 -15.57
N THR A 430 23.55 4.89 -16.76
CA THR A 430 23.14 5.55 -18.01
C THR A 430 21.72 5.20 -18.44
N THR A 431 21.27 3.96 -18.19
CA THR A 431 19.85 3.56 -18.37
C THR A 431 18.93 4.37 -17.46
N LEU A 432 19.33 4.56 -16.18
CA LEU A 432 18.56 5.34 -15.22
C LEU A 432 18.50 6.83 -15.63
N THR A 433 19.62 7.41 -16.06
CA THR A 433 19.66 8.79 -16.58
C THR A 433 18.71 8.98 -17.76
N LEU A 434 18.73 8.04 -18.71
CA LEU A 434 17.81 8.05 -19.85
C LEU A 434 16.34 7.95 -19.40
N PHE A 435 16.03 7.04 -18.49
CA PHE A 435 14.67 6.87 -17.96
C PHE A 435 14.17 8.15 -17.29
N GLN A 436 14.98 8.74 -16.43
CA GLN A 436 14.65 10.02 -15.77
C GLN A 436 14.47 11.15 -16.78
N ALA A 437 15.31 11.20 -17.82
CA ALA A 437 15.20 12.18 -18.89
C ALA A 437 13.90 12.02 -19.69
N LEU A 438 13.49 10.78 -20.02
CA LEU A 438 12.21 10.51 -20.68
C LEU A 438 11.03 10.96 -19.81
N VAL A 439 11.06 10.67 -18.51
CA VAL A 439 10.04 11.15 -17.55
C VAL A 439 10.01 12.68 -17.49
N ALA A 440 11.16 13.34 -17.49
CA ALA A 440 11.29 14.80 -17.45
C ALA A 440 10.76 15.50 -18.71
N THR A 441 10.59 14.79 -19.83
CA THR A 441 9.95 15.36 -21.03
C THR A 441 8.44 15.56 -20.88
N GLY A 442 7.80 14.86 -19.93
CA GLY A 442 6.35 14.89 -19.71
C GLY A 442 5.54 14.16 -20.78
N THR A 443 6.17 13.51 -21.75
CA THR A 443 5.50 12.75 -22.81
C THR A 443 5.63 11.25 -22.49
N PRO A 444 4.52 10.49 -22.49
CA PRO A 444 4.59 9.04 -22.26
C PRO A 444 5.24 8.36 -23.48
N VAL A 445 6.48 7.91 -23.29
CA VAL A 445 7.25 7.19 -24.32
C VAL A 445 7.50 5.77 -23.78
N PRO A 446 7.05 4.70 -24.48
CA PRO A 446 7.41 3.34 -24.09
C PRO A 446 8.93 3.13 -24.22
N LEU A 447 9.56 2.60 -23.17
CA LEU A 447 10.97 2.28 -23.12
C LEU A 447 11.18 0.76 -23.08
N TRP A 448 11.92 0.23 -24.05
CA TRP A 448 12.36 -1.15 -24.09
C TRP A 448 13.84 -1.22 -23.70
N CYS A 449 14.15 -1.95 -22.65
CA CYS A 449 15.53 -2.16 -22.20
C CYS A 449 16.02 -3.53 -22.69
N LEU A 450 17.02 -3.53 -23.56
CA LEU A 450 17.70 -4.74 -24.00
C LEU A 450 18.88 -5.01 -23.07
N THR A 451 18.96 -6.24 -22.60
CA THR A 451 20.07 -6.71 -21.73
C THR A 451 20.73 -7.91 -22.37
N ARG A 452 21.96 -8.19 -21.97
CA ARG A 452 22.74 -9.34 -22.42
C ARG A 452 23.20 -10.15 -21.22
N GLY A 453 22.94 -11.46 -21.22
CA GLY A 453 23.37 -12.35 -20.14
C GLY A 453 22.62 -12.17 -18.82
N ALA A 454 21.55 -11.36 -18.78
CA ALA A 454 20.75 -11.11 -17.57
C ALA A 454 19.91 -12.33 -17.14
N VAL A 455 19.67 -13.27 -18.04
CA VAL A 455 18.96 -14.53 -17.77
C VAL A 455 19.69 -15.70 -18.40
N GLY A 456 19.76 -16.84 -17.69
CA GLY A 456 20.27 -18.09 -18.24
C GLY A 456 19.14 -18.88 -18.90
N THR A 457 19.37 -19.40 -20.11
CA THR A 457 18.46 -20.34 -20.78
C THR A 457 18.92 -21.77 -20.55
N ALA A 458 18.05 -22.77 -20.80
CA ALA A 458 18.42 -24.17 -20.63
C ALA A 458 19.58 -24.53 -21.59
N GLY A 459 20.76 -24.78 -21.03
CA GLY A 459 22.02 -25.08 -21.75
C GLY A 459 23.14 -24.04 -21.60
N ASP A 460 22.83 -22.88 -21.02
CA ASP A 460 23.83 -21.84 -20.75
C ASP A 460 24.48 -22.00 -19.37
N ALA A 461 25.70 -21.45 -19.24
CA ALA A 461 26.48 -21.51 -17.98
C ALA A 461 25.89 -20.66 -16.82
N GLY A 462 24.66 -20.18 -16.92
CA GLY A 462 24.01 -19.25 -16.00
C GLY A 462 24.24 -17.78 -16.35
N PRO A 463 23.58 -16.85 -15.64
CA PRO A 463 23.80 -15.42 -15.87
C PRO A 463 25.27 -15.08 -15.72
N THR A 464 25.83 -14.38 -16.72
CA THR A 464 27.25 -13.99 -16.72
C THR A 464 27.45 -12.62 -16.05
N ASP A 465 26.35 -11.87 -15.86
CA ASP A 465 26.34 -10.58 -15.17
C ASP A 465 25.08 -10.45 -14.31
N PRO A 466 25.17 -9.88 -13.09
CA PRO A 466 24.05 -9.70 -12.19
C PRO A 466 23.04 -8.65 -12.64
#